data_6f36b68129ee23d6071179beb48928ca
#
_entry.id   6f36b68129ee23d6071179beb48928ca
#
_cell.length_a   1.000
_cell.length_b   1.000
_cell.length_c   1.000
_cell.angle_alpha   90.00
_cell.angle_beta   90.00
_cell.angle_gamma   90.00
#
_symmetry.space_group_name_H-M   'P 1'
#
loop_
_entity.id
_entity.type
_entity.pdbx_description
1 polymer ?
#
loop_
_entity_poly.entity_id
_entity_poly.type
_entity_poly.pdbx_seq_one_letter_code
_entity_poly.pdbx_strand_id
1 'polypeptide(L)'
;MKKFLSALCMTALSLLVYGQDGHPSSISGNRRNFSFAWLTDVHLNSFAYAEDDLRQAVEDINANPDVDFTILSGDVTEFGDTKEFQLLEEILKGFRKPYLLLPGNHDVNWSENGCTMFDKIFRASHFCYDWQGVRFVGCGAGPSLRMGPPHIPREEILWLDSVYNATPAAQPVIFVNHFPLNADLSNCREVLRILKTRNTQAVLAGHLHVNRSYDADGIPGVIGRSSLRRKDPIGGYNLVTLRGNTLEFHERIIKTE
;
A
#
# COMPACT_ATOMS: atom_id res chain seq x y z
N MET A 1 37.29 -14.54 35.80
CA MET A 1 37.02 -14.37 34.37
C MET A 1 35.53 -14.42 34.14
N LYS A 2 34.89 -13.25 34.05
CA LYS A 2 33.42 -13.14 33.83
C LYS A 2 33.19 -13.04 32.29
N LYS A 3 32.46 -14.01 31.75
CA LYS A 3 32.02 -14.00 30.35
C LYS A 3 30.88 -12.99 30.21
N PHE A 4 31.10 -11.90 29.48
CA PHE A 4 30.05 -11.01 29.01
C PHE A 4 29.37 -11.70 27.84
N LEU A 5 28.11 -12.13 28.02
CA LEU A 5 27.19 -12.41 26.93
C LEU A 5 26.64 -11.08 26.48
N SER A 6 27.02 -10.63 25.29
CA SER A 6 26.37 -9.51 24.63
C SER A 6 25.05 -10.03 24.07
N ALA A 7 23.96 -9.66 24.71
CA ALA A 7 22.62 -9.82 24.13
C ALA A 7 22.49 -8.80 23.00
N LEU A 8 22.48 -9.30 21.77
CA LEU A 8 22.12 -8.53 20.58
C LEU A 8 20.63 -8.22 20.67
N CYS A 9 20.32 -7.01 21.12
CA CYS A 9 18.95 -6.49 21.14
C CYS A 9 18.56 -6.25 19.68
N MET A 10 17.88 -7.22 19.05
CA MET A 10 17.13 -6.98 17.83
C MET A 10 15.97 -6.06 18.22
N THR A 11 16.14 -4.78 18.00
CA THR A 11 15.02 -3.84 18.00
C THR A 11 14.12 -4.22 16.83
N ALA A 12 13.05 -4.93 17.14
CA ALA A 12 11.94 -5.08 16.22
C ALA A 12 11.47 -3.66 15.87
N LEU A 13 11.70 -3.28 14.61
CA LEU A 13 11.21 -2.03 14.06
C LEU A 13 9.68 -2.16 14.05
N SER A 14 9.03 -1.50 15.00
CA SER A 14 7.59 -1.52 15.18
C SER A 14 6.94 -0.93 13.94
N LEU A 15 6.16 -1.75 13.22
CA LEU A 15 5.17 -1.29 12.25
C LEU A 15 4.34 -0.17 12.87
N LEU A 16 4.37 0.99 12.26
CA LEU A 16 3.39 2.02 12.53
C LEU A 16 2.08 1.65 11.80
N VAL A 17 1.31 0.79 12.44
CA VAL A 17 -0.11 0.71 12.18
C VAL A 17 -0.72 1.87 12.97
N TYR A 18 -1.10 2.95 12.31
CA TYR A 18 -1.89 4.01 12.90
C TYR A 18 -3.33 3.51 13.07
N GLY A 19 -3.60 2.91 14.20
CA GLY A 19 -4.91 2.51 14.67
C GLY A 19 -4.77 2.23 16.16
N GLN A 20 -5.59 2.85 16.98
CA GLN A 20 -5.59 2.63 18.42
C GLN A 20 -5.87 1.15 18.71
N ASP A 21 -4.98 0.55 19.50
CA ASP A 21 -5.13 -0.68 20.28
C ASP A 21 -5.96 -1.83 19.68
N GLY A 22 -5.32 -2.65 18.85
CA GLY A 22 -5.83 -3.95 18.47
C GLY A 22 -4.73 -4.99 18.39
N HIS A 23 -4.54 -5.79 19.43
CA HIS A 23 -3.67 -6.97 19.38
C HIS A 23 -4.15 -7.92 18.28
N PRO A 24 -3.23 -8.50 17.46
CA PRO A 24 -3.61 -9.55 16.53
C PRO A 24 -4.09 -10.75 17.36
N SER A 25 -5.39 -10.95 17.41
CA SER A 25 -5.95 -12.19 17.95
C SER A 25 -5.60 -13.32 17.00
N SER A 26 -4.81 -14.27 17.47
CA SER A 26 -4.59 -15.54 16.80
C SER A 26 -5.91 -16.29 16.68
N ILE A 27 -6.57 -16.18 15.53
CA ILE A 27 -7.75 -16.98 15.25
C ILE A 27 -7.29 -18.23 14.52
N SER A 28 -7.26 -19.34 15.25
CA SER A 28 -7.19 -20.67 14.68
C SER A 28 -8.55 -20.98 14.04
N GLY A 29 -8.62 -20.92 12.72
CA GLY A 29 -9.84 -21.23 11.99
C GLY A 29 -9.67 -21.03 10.49
N ASN A 30 -9.85 -22.10 9.75
CA ASN A 30 -9.47 -22.30 8.35
C ASN A 30 -10.39 -21.57 7.34
N ARG A 31 -10.88 -20.36 7.61
CA ARG A 31 -11.69 -19.56 6.69
C ARG A 31 -11.14 -18.15 6.62
N ARG A 32 -10.39 -17.89 5.56
CA ARG A 32 -9.94 -16.55 5.17
C ARG A 32 -11.10 -15.84 4.48
N ASN A 33 -11.88 -15.09 5.22
CA ASN A 33 -12.92 -14.23 4.68
C ASN A 33 -12.77 -12.87 5.34
N PHE A 34 -12.26 -11.90 4.62
CA PHE A 34 -12.12 -10.53 5.09
C PHE A 34 -12.20 -9.58 3.89
N SER A 35 -12.43 -8.32 4.16
CA SER A 35 -12.42 -7.30 3.12
C SER A 35 -11.55 -6.12 3.54
N PHE A 36 -10.98 -5.46 2.57
CA PHE A 36 -10.24 -4.23 2.78
C PHE A 36 -10.59 -3.18 1.72
N ALA A 37 -10.50 -1.92 2.12
CA ALA A 37 -10.61 -0.82 1.19
C ALA A 37 -9.24 -0.58 0.52
N TRP A 38 -9.25 -0.40 -0.79
CA TRP A 38 -8.04 -0.13 -1.55
C TRP A 38 -8.20 1.15 -2.35
N LEU A 39 -7.45 2.18 -1.92
CA LEU A 39 -7.32 3.47 -2.56
C LEU A 39 -5.97 3.55 -3.27
N THR A 40 -5.95 4.21 -4.42
CA THR A 40 -4.73 4.56 -5.15
C THR A 40 -4.97 5.82 -5.95
N ASP A 41 -3.91 6.54 -6.28
CA ASP A 41 -4.01 7.72 -7.14
C ASP A 41 -5.06 8.72 -6.62
N VAL A 42 -4.90 9.11 -5.36
CA VAL A 42 -5.77 10.09 -4.67
C VAL A 42 -5.49 11.49 -5.17
N HIS A 43 -4.21 11.81 -5.41
CA HIS A 43 -3.75 13.11 -5.89
C HIS A 43 -4.31 14.28 -5.08
N LEU A 44 -4.15 14.22 -3.77
CA LEU A 44 -4.55 15.29 -2.87
C LEU A 44 -3.96 16.61 -3.36
N ASN A 45 -4.80 17.64 -3.46
CA ASN A 45 -4.46 18.97 -3.99
C ASN A 45 -4.41 19.11 -5.53
N SER A 46 -4.61 18.06 -6.34
CA SER A 46 -4.77 18.20 -7.78
C SER A 46 -5.97 19.06 -8.17
N PHE A 47 -7.08 18.91 -7.41
CA PHE A 47 -8.32 19.63 -7.59
C PHE A 47 -8.89 20.02 -6.23
N ALA A 48 -9.66 21.11 -6.19
CA ALA A 48 -10.25 21.63 -4.96
C ALA A 48 -11.12 20.59 -4.20
N TYR A 49 -11.68 19.60 -4.89
CA TYR A 49 -12.52 18.55 -4.31
C TYR A 49 -11.76 17.30 -3.84
N ALA A 50 -10.45 17.19 -4.13
CA ALA A 50 -9.69 15.98 -3.80
C ALA A 50 -9.59 15.75 -2.27
N GLU A 51 -9.53 16.83 -1.50
CA GLU A 51 -9.58 16.77 -0.05
C GLU A 51 -10.94 16.24 0.44
N ASP A 52 -12.03 16.82 -0.05
CA ASP A 52 -13.39 16.41 0.32
C ASP A 52 -13.64 14.95 -0.04
N ASP A 53 -13.18 14.52 -1.21
CA ASP A 53 -13.33 13.14 -1.67
C ASP A 53 -12.59 12.16 -0.76
N LEU A 54 -11.36 12.49 -0.34
CA LEU A 54 -10.61 11.63 0.57
C LEU A 54 -11.26 11.59 1.97
N ARG A 55 -11.73 12.73 2.49
CA ARG A 55 -12.45 12.78 3.78
C ARG A 55 -13.73 11.94 3.73
N GLN A 56 -14.52 12.04 2.67
CA GLN A 56 -15.72 11.22 2.48
C GLN A 56 -15.38 9.74 2.34
N ALA A 57 -14.28 9.39 1.66
CA ALA A 57 -13.82 8.01 1.58
C ALA A 57 -13.46 7.45 2.96
N VAL A 58 -12.77 8.22 3.80
CA VAL A 58 -12.45 7.85 5.18
C VAL A 58 -13.71 7.63 6.01
N GLU A 59 -14.72 8.52 5.88
CA GLU A 59 -16.00 8.38 6.58
C GLU A 59 -16.77 7.14 6.12
N ASP A 60 -16.88 6.91 4.82
CA ASP A 60 -17.57 5.74 4.25
C ASP A 60 -16.88 4.44 4.68
N ILE A 61 -15.54 4.37 4.65
CA ILE A 61 -14.75 3.23 5.11
C ILE A 61 -14.97 2.97 6.60
N ASN A 62 -14.98 4.02 7.42
CA ASN A 62 -15.23 3.89 8.86
C ASN A 62 -16.66 3.38 9.16
N ALA A 63 -17.63 3.78 8.36
CA ALA A 63 -19.03 3.38 8.49
C ALA A 63 -19.30 1.98 7.93
N ASN A 64 -18.46 1.45 7.06
CA ASN A 64 -18.66 0.15 6.43
C ASN A 64 -18.15 -0.98 7.35
N PRO A 65 -19.05 -1.81 7.94
CA PRO A 65 -18.66 -2.88 8.87
C PRO A 65 -17.87 -4.00 8.19
N ASP A 66 -17.96 -4.13 6.86
CA ASP A 66 -17.29 -5.20 6.12
C ASP A 66 -15.80 -4.90 5.88
N VAL A 67 -15.35 -3.66 6.05
CA VAL A 67 -13.94 -3.29 5.87
C VAL A 67 -13.18 -3.55 7.15
N ASP A 68 -12.14 -4.38 7.07
CA ASP A 68 -11.24 -4.69 8.19
C ASP A 68 -10.08 -3.68 8.30
N PHE A 69 -9.49 -3.30 7.16
CA PHE A 69 -8.39 -2.34 7.08
C PHE A 69 -8.37 -1.63 5.72
N THR A 70 -7.44 -0.71 5.52
CA THR A 70 -7.31 0.07 4.28
C THR A 70 -5.90 -0.03 3.73
N ILE A 71 -5.75 -0.03 2.40
CA ILE A 71 -4.48 0.14 1.70
C ILE A 71 -4.56 1.39 0.84
N LEU A 72 -3.56 2.28 0.97
CA LEU A 72 -3.32 3.41 0.08
C LEU A 72 -2.03 3.13 -0.67
N SER A 73 -2.12 2.85 -1.97
CA SER A 73 -1.01 2.32 -2.76
C SER A 73 -0.33 3.34 -3.67
N GLY A 74 -0.14 4.55 -3.18
CA GLY A 74 0.67 5.60 -3.82
C GLY A 74 -0.12 6.65 -4.58
N ASP A 75 0.60 7.69 -4.99
CA ASP A 75 0.08 8.94 -5.54
C ASP A 75 -1.03 9.51 -4.66
N VAL A 76 -0.74 9.56 -3.36
CA VAL A 76 -1.67 10.07 -2.35
C VAL A 76 -1.69 11.60 -2.33
N THR A 77 -0.58 12.24 -2.71
CA THR A 77 -0.45 13.69 -2.92
C THR A 77 -0.21 14.00 -4.39
N GLU A 78 -0.33 15.27 -4.80
CA GLU A 78 -0.06 15.69 -6.18
C GLU A 78 1.42 16.02 -6.39
N PHE A 79 2.06 16.71 -5.43
CA PHE A 79 3.42 17.19 -5.57
C PHE A 79 4.38 16.69 -4.47
N GLY A 80 3.86 16.03 -3.45
CA GLY A 80 4.68 15.58 -2.32
C GLY A 80 5.31 16.73 -1.53
N ASP A 81 4.65 17.87 -1.46
CA ASP A 81 5.12 19.00 -0.69
C ASP A 81 4.75 18.85 0.80
N THR A 82 5.38 19.67 1.63
CA THR A 82 5.20 19.59 3.09
C THR A 82 3.76 19.84 3.52
N LYS A 83 3.04 20.73 2.85
CA LYS A 83 1.65 21.06 3.21
C LYS A 83 0.70 19.95 2.82
N GLU A 84 0.90 19.36 1.65
CA GLU A 84 0.11 18.22 1.21
C GLU A 84 0.27 17.02 2.15
N PHE A 85 1.50 16.71 2.56
CA PHE A 85 1.73 15.64 3.53
C PHE A 85 1.17 15.94 4.92
N GLN A 86 1.20 17.21 5.37
CA GLN A 86 0.57 17.60 6.64
C GLN A 86 -0.95 17.45 6.57
N LEU A 87 -1.57 17.86 5.46
CA LEU A 87 -3.00 17.68 5.23
C LEU A 87 -3.35 16.20 5.14
N LEU A 88 -2.56 15.42 4.40
CA LEU A 88 -2.74 13.97 4.32
C LEU A 88 -2.67 13.33 5.72
N GLU A 89 -1.65 13.65 6.51
CA GLU A 89 -1.51 13.13 7.87
C GLU A 89 -2.72 13.47 8.75
N GLU A 90 -3.24 14.70 8.62
CA GLU A 90 -4.46 15.11 9.33
C GLU A 90 -5.67 14.26 8.92
N ILE A 91 -5.89 14.07 7.62
CA ILE A 91 -7.03 13.27 7.12
C ILE A 91 -6.89 11.81 7.55
N LEU A 92 -5.68 11.24 7.47
CA LEU A 92 -5.44 9.84 7.83
C LEU A 92 -5.69 9.56 9.33
N LYS A 93 -5.55 10.57 10.21
CA LYS A 93 -5.96 10.46 11.63
C LYS A 93 -7.47 10.20 11.80
N GLY A 94 -8.26 10.46 10.78
CA GLY A 94 -9.69 10.16 10.74
C GLY A 94 -10.02 8.67 10.61
N PHE A 95 -9.10 7.82 10.16
CA PHE A 95 -9.32 6.37 10.09
C PHE A 95 -9.50 5.78 11.50
N ARG A 96 -10.56 4.99 11.66
CA ARG A 96 -10.84 4.20 12.88
C ARG A 96 -10.36 2.76 12.77
N LYS A 97 -9.95 2.35 11.57
CA LYS A 97 -9.44 1.03 11.23
C LYS A 97 -7.99 1.14 10.80
N PRO A 98 -7.19 0.07 10.90
CA PRO A 98 -5.81 0.09 10.43
C PRO A 98 -5.72 0.52 8.97
N TYR A 99 -4.68 1.27 8.62
CA TYR A 99 -4.36 1.55 7.23
C TYR A 99 -2.87 1.31 6.94
N LEU A 100 -2.59 0.93 5.71
CA LEU A 100 -1.26 0.71 5.15
C LEU A 100 -1.05 1.75 4.05
N LEU A 101 0.13 2.35 3.99
CA LEU A 101 0.40 3.46 3.10
C LEU A 101 1.72 3.23 2.35
N LEU A 102 1.72 3.49 1.04
CA LEU A 102 2.91 3.53 0.20
C LEU A 102 2.97 4.85 -0.57
N PRO A 103 4.17 5.33 -0.91
CA PRO A 103 4.32 6.42 -1.85
C PRO A 103 4.19 5.93 -3.30
N GLY A 104 3.70 6.81 -4.17
CA GLY A 104 3.80 6.72 -5.62
C GLY A 104 4.79 7.75 -6.17
N ASN A 105 4.82 7.93 -7.48
CA ASN A 105 5.75 8.88 -8.10
C ASN A 105 5.43 10.34 -7.79
N HIS A 106 4.16 10.70 -7.64
CA HIS A 106 3.78 12.07 -7.26
C HIS A 106 4.23 12.42 -5.84
N ASP A 107 4.26 11.44 -4.95
CA ASP A 107 4.69 11.64 -3.57
C ASP A 107 6.21 11.85 -3.43
N VAL A 108 7.02 11.38 -4.39
CA VAL A 108 8.49 11.41 -4.31
C VAL A 108 9.15 12.30 -5.35
N ASN A 109 8.65 12.34 -6.59
CA ASN A 109 9.30 13.04 -7.71
C ASN A 109 9.42 14.55 -7.52
N TRP A 110 8.41 15.16 -6.92
CA TRP A 110 8.29 16.61 -6.79
C TRP A 110 8.62 17.09 -5.38
N SER A 111 8.87 16.16 -4.46
CA SER A 111 9.15 16.43 -3.05
C SER A 111 10.26 17.47 -2.90
N GLU A 112 10.03 18.46 -2.05
CA GLU A 112 10.95 19.56 -1.74
C GLU A 112 12.31 19.09 -1.20
N ASN A 113 12.37 17.88 -0.64
CA ASN A 113 13.51 17.32 0.09
C ASN A 113 14.16 16.11 -0.59
N GLY A 114 14.17 16.09 -1.92
CA GLY A 114 14.84 15.02 -2.66
C GLY A 114 14.29 13.64 -2.32
N CYS A 115 12.98 13.48 -2.39
CA CYS A 115 12.26 12.22 -2.19
C CYS A 115 12.24 11.68 -0.74
N THR A 116 12.68 12.45 0.25
CA THR A 116 12.79 11.96 1.63
C THR A 116 11.65 12.41 2.55
N MET A 117 10.75 13.28 2.08
CA MET A 117 9.71 13.85 2.94
C MET A 117 8.69 12.80 3.37
N PHE A 118 8.31 11.91 2.46
CA PHE A 118 7.40 10.80 2.77
C PHE A 118 7.92 9.98 3.96
N ASP A 119 9.17 9.51 3.90
CA ASP A 119 9.79 8.72 4.97
C ASP A 119 9.95 9.49 6.28
N LYS A 120 10.19 10.79 6.21
CA LYS A 120 10.26 11.64 7.41
C LYS A 120 8.93 11.72 8.15
N ILE A 121 7.82 11.79 7.44
CA ILE A 121 6.48 11.94 8.00
C ILE A 121 5.89 10.57 8.35
N PHE A 122 5.91 9.63 7.40
CA PHE A 122 5.27 8.32 7.53
C PHE A 122 6.23 7.20 7.95
N ARG A 123 7.52 7.51 8.11
CA ARG A 123 8.61 6.69 8.68
C ARG A 123 9.08 5.51 7.84
N ALA A 124 8.35 5.09 6.82
CA ALA A 124 8.77 4.04 5.90
C ALA A 124 8.01 4.12 4.58
N SER A 125 8.70 3.75 3.50
CA SER A 125 8.11 3.56 2.16
C SER A 125 7.72 2.11 1.89
N HIS A 126 7.63 1.29 2.94
CA HIS A 126 7.26 -0.11 2.84
C HIS A 126 6.43 -0.57 4.03
N PHE A 127 5.75 -1.70 3.87
CA PHE A 127 5.05 -2.38 4.96
C PHE A 127 5.08 -3.90 4.80
N CYS A 128 5.02 -4.61 5.93
CA CYS A 128 4.70 -6.02 6.02
C CYS A 128 3.61 -6.21 7.07
N TYR A 129 2.45 -6.68 6.66
CA TYR A 129 1.27 -6.79 7.51
C TYR A 129 0.61 -8.14 7.36
N ASP A 130 0.39 -8.83 8.46
CA ASP A 130 -0.27 -10.14 8.49
C ASP A 130 -1.73 -9.98 8.94
N TRP A 131 -2.67 -10.43 8.10
CA TRP A 131 -4.09 -10.43 8.42
C TRP A 131 -4.72 -11.77 8.06
N GLN A 132 -5.34 -12.43 9.03
CA GLN A 132 -6.01 -13.73 8.89
C GLN A 132 -5.20 -14.77 8.07
N GLY A 133 -3.88 -14.85 8.33
CA GLY A 133 -2.98 -15.80 7.69
C GLY A 133 -2.54 -15.43 6.27
N VAL A 134 -2.91 -14.27 5.78
CA VAL A 134 -2.40 -13.68 4.53
C VAL A 134 -1.39 -12.59 4.88
N ARG A 135 -0.27 -12.57 4.18
CA ARG A 135 0.75 -11.54 4.31
C ARG A 135 0.61 -10.50 3.21
N PHE A 136 0.51 -9.25 3.60
CA PHE A 136 0.55 -8.10 2.71
C PHE A 136 1.95 -7.49 2.78
N VAL A 137 2.62 -7.40 1.65
CA VAL A 137 3.96 -6.82 1.54
C VAL A 137 3.90 -5.70 0.52
N GLY A 138 4.27 -4.50 0.91
CA GLY A 138 4.27 -3.35 0.04
C GLY A 138 5.63 -2.67 0.01
N CYS A 139 6.07 -2.24 -1.16
CA CYS A 139 7.26 -1.40 -1.36
C CYS A 139 6.89 -0.14 -2.11
N GLY A 140 7.43 1.00 -1.68
CA GLY A 140 7.44 2.20 -2.47
C GLY A 140 8.28 2.05 -3.73
N ALA A 141 7.85 2.70 -4.80
CA ALA A 141 8.63 2.82 -6.03
C ALA A 141 8.75 4.29 -6.38
N GLY A 142 10.00 4.75 -6.55
CA GLY A 142 10.31 6.09 -7.00
C GLY A 142 10.40 6.16 -8.52
N PRO A 143 10.70 7.30 -9.11
CA PRO A 143 12.12 7.62 -9.25
C PRO A 143 12.65 8.39 -8.06
N SER A 144 13.84 8.07 -7.60
CA SER A 144 14.55 8.85 -6.57
C SER A 144 15.08 10.18 -7.12
N LEU A 145 14.96 10.38 -8.42
CA LEU A 145 15.32 11.59 -9.13
C LEU A 145 14.19 11.99 -10.07
N ARG A 146 13.85 13.27 -10.07
CA ARG A 146 12.91 13.87 -11.01
C ARG A 146 13.25 13.44 -12.45
N MET A 147 12.28 12.95 -13.20
CA MET A 147 12.45 12.47 -14.59
C MET A 147 13.24 11.14 -14.73
N GLY A 148 13.57 10.46 -13.64
CA GLY A 148 14.12 9.10 -13.73
C GLY A 148 13.04 8.07 -14.06
N PRO A 149 13.43 6.90 -14.59
CA PRO A 149 12.49 5.80 -14.76
C PRO A 149 12.05 5.28 -13.39
N PRO A 150 10.79 4.80 -13.25
CA PRO A 150 10.36 4.17 -12.01
C PRO A 150 11.22 2.95 -11.69
N HIS A 151 11.56 2.80 -10.43
CA HIS A 151 12.26 1.63 -9.90
C HIS A 151 11.98 1.48 -8.40
N ILE A 152 12.10 0.29 -7.90
CA ILE A 152 12.13 0.04 -6.47
C ILE A 152 13.58 0.25 -6.00
N PRO A 153 13.84 1.17 -5.05
CA PRO A 153 15.19 1.45 -4.57
C PRO A 153 15.91 0.23 -4.05
N ARG A 154 17.24 0.24 -4.08
CA ARG A 154 18.07 -0.92 -3.69
C ARG A 154 17.82 -1.37 -2.25
N GLU A 155 17.67 -0.44 -1.33
CA GLU A 155 17.34 -0.71 0.08
C GLU A 155 15.98 -1.41 0.23
N GLU A 156 14.98 -1.00 -0.57
CA GLU A 156 13.66 -1.64 -0.59
C GLU A 156 13.72 -3.05 -1.19
N ILE A 157 14.56 -3.28 -2.21
CA ILE A 157 14.80 -4.62 -2.76
C ILE A 157 15.44 -5.55 -1.72
N LEU A 158 16.42 -5.07 -0.96
CA LEU A 158 17.06 -5.84 0.10
C LEU A 158 16.08 -6.16 1.24
N TRP A 159 15.27 -5.18 1.62
CA TRP A 159 14.21 -5.37 2.60
C TRP A 159 13.17 -6.39 2.11
N LEU A 160 12.69 -6.25 0.87
CA LEU A 160 11.74 -7.17 0.25
C LEU A 160 12.26 -8.61 0.23
N ASP A 161 13.51 -8.80 -0.21
CA ASP A 161 14.14 -10.12 -0.21
C ASP A 161 14.20 -10.71 1.21
N SER A 162 14.56 -9.91 2.21
CA SER A 162 14.59 -10.35 3.61
C SER A 162 13.22 -10.76 4.14
N VAL A 163 12.16 -10.00 3.83
CA VAL A 163 10.78 -10.33 4.23
C VAL A 163 10.32 -11.61 3.55
N TYR A 164 10.58 -11.76 2.26
CA TYR A 164 10.22 -12.96 1.52
C TYR A 164 10.98 -14.18 2.04
N ASN A 165 12.25 -14.07 2.35
CA ASN A 165 13.04 -15.15 2.94
C ASN A 165 12.50 -15.59 4.31
N ALA A 166 12.02 -14.65 5.13
CA ALA A 166 11.40 -14.92 6.43
C ALA A 166 9.95 -15.42 6.33
N THR A 167 9.31 -15.32 5.16
CA THR A 167 7.91 -15.73 4.97
C THR A 167 7.82 -17.25 4.83
N PRO A 168 6.93 -17.95 5.59
CA PRO A 168 6.67 -19.37 5.39
C PRO A 168 6.24 -19.69 3.95
N ALA A 169 6.78 -20.76 3.37
CA ALA A 169 6.55 -21.09 1.95
C ALA A 169 5.07 -21.27 1.58
N ALA A 170 4.25 -21.75 2.52
CA ALA A 170 2.82 -21.97 2.32
C ALA A 170 1.96 -20.72 2.59
N GLN A 171 2.51 -19.68 3.22
CA GLN A 171 1.76 -18.47 3.56
C GLN A 171 1.44 -17.69 2.28
N PRO A 172 0.16 -17.41 1.98
CA PRO A 172 -0.19 -16.57 0.85
C PRO A 172 0.32 -15.14 1.06
N VAL A 173 0.86 -14.58 -0.01
CA VAL A 173 1.33 -13.20 -0.04
C VAL A 173 0.55 -12.41 -1.07
N ILE A 174 0.12 -11.20 -0.72
CA ILE A 174 -0.37 -10.18 -1.65
C ILE A 174 0.70 -9.08 -1.67
N PHE A 175 1.28 -8.86 -2.85
CA PHE A 175 2.26 -7.79 -3.03
C PHE A 175 1.57 -6.51 -3.50
N VAL A 176 2.00 -5.38 -2.96
CA VAL A 176 1.45 -4.06 -3.27
C VAL A 176 2.57 -3.13 -3.71
N ASN A 177 2.39 -2.47 -4.84
CA ASN A 177 3.30 -1.46 -5.36
C ASN A 177 2.50 -0.40 -6.11
N HIS A 178 3.00 0.81 -6.20
CA HIS A 178 2.28 1.83 -6.98
C HIS A 178 2.33 1.53 -8.47
N PHE A 179 3.50 1.16 -9.01
CA PHE A 179 3.63 0.81 -10.43
C PHE A 179 3.24 -0.64 -10.71
N PRO A 180 2.55 -0.91 -11.83
CA PRO A 180 2.39 -2.28 -12.31
C PRO A 180 3.76 -2.95 -12.54
N LEU A 181 3.85 -4.23 -12.21
CA LEU A 181 5.05 -5.02 -12.48
C LEU A 181 5.11 -5.42 -13.95
N ASN A 182 5.53 -4.49 -14.78
CA ASN A 182 5.69 -4.62 -16.22
C ASN A 182 7.01 -3.95 -16.69
N ALA A 183 7.18 -3.81 -17.99
CA ALA A 183 8.40 -3.24 -18.59
C ALA A 183 8.68 -1.78 -18.22
N ASP A 184 7.67 -1.05 -17.72
CA ASP A 184 7.85 0.36 -17.32
C ASP A 184 8.63 0.49 -16.01
N LEU A 185 8.52 -0.50 -15.11
CA LEU A 185 9.33 -0.57 -13.90
C LEU A 185 10.72 -1.15 -14.22
N SER A 186 11.77 -0.33 -14.16
CA SER A 186 13.09 -0.66 -14.70
C SER A 186 13.74 -1.92 -14.09
N ASN A 187 13.48 -2.21 -12.82
CA ASN A 187 13.97 -3.42 -12.14
C ASN A 187 12.87 -4.47 -11.87
N CYS A 188 11.82 -4.46 -12.67
CA CYS A 188 10.68 -5.39 -12.57
C CYS A 188 11.10 -6.86 -12.47
N ARG A 189 12.07 -7.29 -13.27
CA ARG A 189 12.54 -8.69 -13.28
C ARG A 189 13.18 -9.11 -11.95
N GLU A 190 13.89 -8.20 -11.29
CA GLU A 190 14.48 -8.46 -9.97
C GLU A 190 13.39 -8.65 -8.91
N VAL A 191 12.37 -7.78 -8.93
CA VAL A 191 11.21 -7.88 -8.06
C VAL A 191 10.47 -9.19 -8.28
N LEU A 192 10.08 -9.50 -9.51
CA LEU A 192 9.37 -10.73 -9.85
C LEU A 192 10.13 -11.99 -9.44
N ARG A 193 11.47 -11.99 -9.55
CA ARG A 193 12.31 -13.09 -9.07
C ARG A 193 12.14 -13.32 -7.56
N ILE A 194 12.05 -12.26 -6.76
CA ILE A 194 11.80 -12.34 -5.32
C ILE A 194 10.38 -12.85 -5.06
N LEU A 195 9.37 -12.25 -5.71
CA LEU A 195 7.97 -12.62 -5.49
C LEU A 195 7.70 -14.11 -5.77
N LYS A 196 8.37 -14.68 -6.77
CA LYS A 196 8.24 -16.10 -7.14
C LYS A 196 8.90 -17.08 -6.16
N THR A 197 9.66 -16.61 -5.17
CA THR A 197 10.25 -17.49 -4.15
C THR A 197 9.24 -17.95 -3.11
N ARG A 198 8.07 -17.33 -3.04
CA ARG A 198 7.01 -17.63 -2.09
C ARG A 198 5.64 -17.70 -2.77
N ASN A 199 4.64 -18.00 -1.99
CA ASN A 199 3.26 -18.19 -2.44
C ASN A 199 2.56 -16.84 -2.72
N THR A 200 3.09 -16.06 -3.67
CA THR A 200 2.49 -14.78 -4.06
C THR A 200 1.24 -15.03 -4.91
N GLN A 201 0.09 -14.60 -4.41
CA GLN A 201 -1.23 -14.85 -5.00
C GLN A 201 -1.71 -13.71 -5.90
N ALA A 202 -1.27 -12.48 -5.62
CA ALA A 202 -1.67 -11.32 -6.40
C ALA A 202 -0.67 -10.18 -6.26
N VAL A 203 -0.68 -9.29 -7.25
CA VAL A 203 -0.03 -7.98 -7.26
C VAL A 203 -1.09 -6.91 -7.40
N LEU A 204 -1.13 -5.95 -6.46
CA LEU A 204 -1.98 -4.77 -6.54
C LEU A 204 -1.14 -3.56 -6.94
N ALA A 205 -1.62 -2.80 -7.93
CA ALA A 205 -0.93 -1.62 -8.44
C ALA A 205 -1.91 -0.48 -8.77
N GLY A 206 -1.41 0.74 -8.85
CA GLY A 206 -2.14 1.94 -9.26
C GLY A 206 -1.60 2.52 -10.56
N HIS A 207 -1.30 3.82 -10.55
CA HIS A 207 -0.58 4.59 -11.57
C HIS A 207 -1.34 4.82 -12.90
N LEU A 208 -2.06 3.84 -13.41
CA LEU A 208 -2.73 3.95 -14.71
C LEU A 208 -4.18 4.45 -14.63
N HIS A 209 -4.72 4.67 -13.43
CA HIS A 209 -6.06 5.23 -13.17
C HIS A 209 -7.21 4.42 -13.82
N VAL A 210 -7.06 3.12 -13.95
CA VAL A 210 -8.07 2.23 -14.55
C VAL A 210 -8.17 0.94 -13.77
N ASN A 211 -9.39 0.40 -13.63
CA ASN A 211 -9.54 -0.97 -13.14
C ASN A 211 -9.22 -1.96 -14.28
N ARG A 212 -8.13 -2.69 -14.13
CA ARG A 212 -7.71 -3.68 -15.13
C ARG A 212 -6.88 -4.80 -14.53
N SER A 213 -7.18 -6.03 -14.92
CA SER A 213 -6.30 -7.17 -14.65
C SER A 213 -5.14 -7.23 -15.64
N TYR A 214 -3.99 -7.72 -15.18
CA TYR A 214 -2.82 -7.99 -16.01
C TYR A 214 -2.07 -9.23 -15.50
N ASP A 215 -1.16 -9.75 -16.30
CA ASP A 215 -0.28 -10.82 -15.89
C ASP A 215 1.10 -10.25 -15.51
N ALA A 216 1.51 -10.46 -14.27
CA ALA A 216 2.82 -10.12 -13.78
C ALA A 216 3.75 -11.35 -13.86
N ASP A 217 4.04 -11.80 -15.08
CA ASP A 217 4.89 -12.97 -15.35
C ASP A 217 4.42 -14.24 -14.62
N GLY A 218 3.13 -14.55 -14.76
CA GLY A 218 2.44 -15.70 -14.17
C GLY A 218 1.83 -15.43 -12.78
N ILE A 219 1.99 -14.23 -12.21
CA ILE A 219 1.29 -13.82 -10.99
C ILE A 219 0.12 -12.92 -11.39
N PRO A 220 -1.13 -13.21 -10.95
CA PRO A 220 -2.26 -12.34 -11.23
C PRO A 220 -2.03 -10.93 -10.72
N GLY A 221 -2.16 -9.93 -11.59
CA GLY A 221 -2.03 -8.52 -11.25
C GLY A 221 -3.35 -7.78 -11.45
N VAL A 222 -3.62 -6.79 -10.60
CA VAL A 222 -4.76 -5.88 -10.72
C VAL A 222 -4.26 -4.45 -10.59
N ILE A 223 -4.67 -3.60 -11.52
CA ILE A 223 -4.48 -2.16 -11.45
C ILE A 223 -5.78 -1.57 -10.92
N GLY A 224 -5.68 -0.76 -9.87
CA GLY A 224 -6.81 -0.10 -9.25
C GLY A 224 -7.20 1.17 -9.97
N ARG A 225 -8.49 1.49 -9.88
CA ARG A 225 -8.97 2.80 -10.31
C ARG A 225 -8.37 3.91 -9.46
N SER A 226 -8.19 5.09 -10.07
CA SER A 226 -7.88 6.29 -9.29
C SER A 226 -9.06 6.68 -8.39
N SER A 227 -8.76 7.11 -7.19
CA SER A 227 -9.75 7.74 -6.30
C SER A 227 -10.10 9.17 -6.73
N LEU A 228 -9.31 9.73 -7.66
CA LEU A 228 -9.48 11.07 -8.19
C LEU A 228 -10.70 11.15 -9.12
N ARG A 229 -11.55 12.15 -8.92
CA ARG A 229 -12.58 12.52 -9.88
C ARG A 229 -11.95 13.21 -11.08
N ARG A 230 -12.08 12.67 -12.28
CA ARG A 230 -11.62 13.36 -13.50
C ARG A 230 -12.75 13.88 -14.36
N LYS A 231 -13.71 13.04 -14.69
CA LYS A 231 -14.82 13.38 -15.61
C LYS A 231 -16.18 13.09 -15.02
N ASP A 232 -16.22 12.12 -14.10
CA ASP A 232 -17.45 11.74 -13.40
C ASP A 232 -17.46 12.37 -12.01
N PRO A 233 -18.61 12.80 -11.50
CA PRO A 233 -18.74 13.42 -10.18
C PRO A 233 -18.60 12.38 -9.06
N ILE A 234 -17.83 11.33 -9.25
CA ILE A 234 -17.82 10.15 -8.39
C ILE A 234 -16.39 9.82 -7.97
N GLY A 235 -16.06 10.17 -6.75
CA GLY A 235 -14.94 9.60 -6.02
C GLY A 235 -15.22 8.15 -5.62
N GLY A 236 -14.25 7.43 -5.09
CA GLY A 236 -14.47 6.09 -4.59
C GLY A 236 -13.19 5.28 -4.47
N TYR A 237 -13.37 4.02 -4.11
CA TYR A 237 -12.28 3.09 -3.89
C TYR A 237 -12.69 1.67 -4.35
N ASN A 238 -11.73 0.76 -4.42
CA ASN A 238 -12.04 -0.66 -4.58
C ASN A 238 -12.26 -1.30 -3.20
N LEU A 239 -13.41 -1.92 -3.00
CA LEU A 239 -13.64 -2.87 -1.91
C LEU A 239 -13.13 -4.23 -2.40
N VAL A 240 -12.08 -4.74 -1.76
CA VAL A 240 -11.48 -6.03 -2.10
C VAL A 240 -11.84 -7.03 -1.04
N THR A 241 -12.47 -8.14 -1.45
CA THR A 241 -12.90 -9.22 -0.54
C THR A 241 -12.12 -10.49 -0.86
N LEU A 242 -11.46 -11.05 0.15
CA LEU A 242 -10.91 -12.40 0.05
C LEU A 242 -11.94 -13.42 0.56
N ARG A 243 -12.32 -14.36 -0.31
CA ARG A 243 -13.15 -15.52 0.05
C ARG A 243 -12.38 -16.81 -0.22
N GLY A 244 -11.92 -17.46 0.84
CA GLY A 244 -11.03 -18.61 0.73
C GLY A 244 -9.69 -18.22 0.08
N ASN A 245 -9.53 -18.49 -1.22
CA ASN A 245 -8.34 -18.13 -2.01
C ASN A 245 -8.68 -17.20 -3.20
N THR A 246 -9.90 -16.68 -3.26
CA THR A 246 -10.34 -15.83 -4.37
C THR A 246 -10.44 -14.38 -3.93
N LEU A 247 -9.79 -13.49 -4.65
CA LEU A 247 -9.94 -12.05 -4.50
C LEU A 247 -11.05 -11.55 -5.41
N GLU A 248 -12.03 -10.90 -4.85
CA GLU A 248 -13.13 -10.23 -5.53
C GLU A 248 -12.96 -8.73 -5.41
N PHE A 249 -13.10 -8.00 -6.52
CA PHE A 249 -12.92 -6.55 -6.59
C PHE A 249 -14.24 -5.89 -6.95
N HIS A 250 -14.70 -4.98 -6.10
CA HIS A 250 -15.93 -4.23 -6.30
C HIS A 250 -15.64 -2.73 -6.20
N GLU A 251 -16.02 -1.96 -7.20
CA GLU A 251 -15.95 -0.50 -7.10
C GLU A 251 -16.98 0.00 -6.08
N ARG A 252 -16.48 0.67 -5.06
CA ARG A 252 -17.29 1.43 -4.13
C ARG A 252 -17.34 2.87 -4.58
N ILE A 253 -18.50 3.31 -5.02
CA ILE A 253 -18.74 4.65 -5.51
C ILE A 253 -19.30 5.48 -4.37
N ILE A 254 -18.64 6.60 -4.05
CA ILE A 254 -19.12 7.55 -3.05
C ILE A 254 -19.84 8.66 -3.81
N LYS A 255 -21.15 8.73 -3.68
CA LYS A 255 -21.95 9.81 -4.25
C LYS A 255 -21.74 11.05 -3.40
N THR A 256 -21.24 12.12 -3.99
CA THR A 256 -21.33 13.46 -3.41
C THR A 256 -22.71 14.00 -3.70
N GLU A 257 -23.42 14.43 -2.65
CA GLU A 257 -24.66 15.18 -2.79
C GLU A 257 -24.46 16.54 -3.48
#